data_c907a47a023188f0bc8ba66fc37ecf8e
#
_entry.id   c907a47a023188f0bc8ba66fc37ecf8e
#
_cell.length_a   1.000
_cell.length_b   1.000
_cell.length_c   1.000
_cell.angle_alpha   90.00
_cell.angle_beta   90.00
_cell.angle_gamma   90.00
#
_symmetry.space_group_name_H-M   'P 1'
#
loop_
_entity.id
_entity.type
_entity.pdbx_description
1 polymer ?
#
loop_
_entity_poly.entity_id
_entity_poly.type
_entity_poly.pdbx_seq_one_letter_code
_entity_poly.pdbx_strand_id
1 'polypeptide(L)'
;MAKMTPRTLSGFMELLPQPQQQMERMMQILRETYSLYGFTPLDTPVIEASEVLLAKGGGETEKQIYRFQKGDADLALRFDLTVPLAKYVALHGGELSVPFRRYQIGKVYRGERAQRGRFREFYQADIDVIGDGKLDITNEAEIPSIIYQTFTRLGLKRFQIRVNNRKILNGFYAMLGLTEQSGAIMRTVDKLDKIGAEKVRALLLSDCGITEEQAAEILKFIAITGSNSDVLAALAGYGGRNELFDQGLSELNTVVKYLADFGVPEENFAVDLTIARGLDYYTGTVYETTLLDHPEIGSVCSGGRYDNLAEYYTDRQLPGVGISIGLTRLFYVLGEQGMLNPALPTAPADVLVLPMTEDLAPAITLSTRLRAAGVRTQLYTEQKKFKAKMNYADKIGVPYVIFLGDDEIAAGVVACKDMATGEQTKLGFDETLALIRSGLAEKNKGAVILE
;
A
#
# COMPACT_ATOMS: atom_id res chain seq x y z
N MET A 1 10.16 -16.11 40.57
CA MET A 1 9.04 -15.85 39.62
C MET A 1 9.20 -16.77 38.41
N ALA A 2 8.12 -17.43 37.95
CA ALA A 2 8.15 -18.19 36.72
C ALA A 2 8.37 -17.21 35.55
N LYS A 3 9.28 -17.54 34.64
CA LYS A 3 9.52 -16.70 33.43
C LYS A 3 8.31 -16.86 32.48
N MET A 4 7.78 -15.75 32.00
CA MET A 4 6.75 -15.73 30.95
C MET A 4 7.39 -16.16 29.63
N THR A 5 6.71 -17.04 28.88
CA THR A 5 7.13 -17.35 27.50
C THR A 5 6.65 -16.25 26.57
N PRO A 6 7.57 -15.47 25.95
CA PRO A 6 7.19 -14.43 25.01
C PRO A 6 6.55 -15.06 23.75
N ARG A 7 5.50 -14.40 23.24
CA ARG A 7 4.80 -14.83 22.01
C ARG A 7 4.15 -13.66 21.31
N THR A 8 4.14 -13.68 20.00
CA THR A 8 3.37 -12.76 19.18
C THR A 8 1.90 -13.18 19.13
N LEU A 9 0.97 -12.24 19.14
CA LEU A 9 -0.46 -12.52 19.02
C LEU A 9 -0.77 -13.03 17.60
N SER A 10 -1.73 -13.95 17.50
CA SER A 10 -2.20 -14.46 16.20
C SER A 10 -2.77 -13.33 15.35
N GLY A 11 -2.28 -13.19 14.11
CA GLY A 11 -2.68 -12.14 13.18
C GLY A 11 -1.91 -10.81 13.37
N PHE A 12 -0.90 -10.79 14.21
CA PHE A 12 0.05 -9.69 14.36
C PHE A 12 1.41 -10.13 13.84
N MET A 13 2.12 -9.25 13.16
CA MET A 13 3.40 -9.56 12.53
C MET A 13 4.52 -8.76 13.18
N GLU A 14 5.60 -9.47 13.50
CA GLU A 14 6.86 -8.88 13.94
C GLU A 14 7.93 -9.21 12.89
N LEU A 15 8.52 -8.19 12.29
CA LEU A 15 9.60 -8.36 11.32
C LEU A 15 10.96 -8.32 12.02
N LEU A 16 11.86 -9.20 11.59
CA LEU A 16 13.27 -9.07 11.94
C LEU A 16 13.88 -7.83 11.26
N PRO A 17 15.06 -7.34 11.71
CA PRO A 17 15.65 -6.10 11.20
C PRO A 17 15.79 -6.03 9.67
N GLN A 18 16.20 -7.11 9.01
CA GLN A 18 16.38 -7.10 7.56
C GLN A 18 15.07 -6.95 6.78
N PRO A 19 14.04 -7.80 6.97
CA PRO A 19 12.75 -7.58 6.31
C PRO A 19 12.06 -6.27 6.76
N GLN A 20 12.32 -5.77 7.98
CA GLN A 20 11.83 -4.46 8.38
C GLN A 20 12.45 -3.35 7.51
N GLN A 21 13.74 -3.40 7.20
CA GLN A 21 14.37 -2.42 6.31
C GLN A 21 13.82 -2.49 4.89
N GLN A 22 13.50 -3.68 4.37
CA GLN A 22 12.83 -3.82 3.07
C GLN A 22 11.44 -3.15 3.09
N MET A 23 10.66 -3.36 4.15
CA MET A 23 9.35 -2.72 4.34
C MET A 23 9.48 -1.19 4.40
N GLU A 24 10.47 -0.67 5.14
CA GLU A 24 10.73 0.79 5.21
C GLU A 24 11.10 1.36 3.82
N ARG A 25 11.86 0.61 3.04
CA ARG A 25 12.19 1.01 1.67
C ARG A 25 10.95 1.07 0.78
N MET A 26 10.05 0.09 0.88
CA MET A 26 8.75 0.16 0.19
C MET A 26 7.98 1.42 0.60
N MET A 27 7.84 1.67 1.90
CA MET A 27 7.15 2.86 2.40
C MET A 27 7.79 4.15 1.89
N GLN A 28 9.11 4.20 1.79
CA GLN A 28 9.82 5.36 1.26
C GLN A 28 9.48 5.60 -0.21
N ILE A 29 9.47 4.56 -1.05
CA ILE A 29 9.10 4.68 -2.47
C ILE A 29 7.66 5.19 -2.62
N LEU A 30 6.75 4.73 -1.79
CA LEU A 30 5.36 5.20 -1.80
C LEU A 30 5.30 6.70 -1.46
N ARG A 31 5.95 7.14 -0.37
CA ARG A 31 6.01 8.56 0.04
C ARG A 31 6.59 9.44 -1.06
N GLU A 32 7.73 9.02 -1.65
CA GLU A 32 8.36 9.74 -2.75
C GLU A 32 7.44 9.84 -3.97
N THR A 33 6.76 8.73 -4.33
CA THR A 33 5.84 8.71 -5.46
C THR A 33 4.65 9.64 -5.21
N TYR A 34 4.01 9.55 -4.07
CA TYR A 34 2.85 10.38 -3.73
C TYR A 34 3.21 11.88 -3.70
N SER A 35 4.41 12.21 -3.21
CA SER A 35 4.91 13.59 -3.20
C SER A 35 5.09 14.17 -4.61
N LEU A 36 5.43 13.35 -5.63
CA LEU A 36 5.52 13.81 -7.03
C LEU A 36 4.17 14.32 -7.57
N TYR A 37 3.06 13.83 -7.02
CA TYR A 37 1.71 14.23 -7.41
C TYR A 37 1.11 15.30 -6.47
N GLY A 38 1.92 15.91 -5.62
CA GLY A 38 1.50 16.98 -4.71
C GLY A 38 0.62 16.50 -3.53
N PHE A 39 0.69 15.22 -3.18
CA PHE A 39 0.04 14.74 -1.97
C PHE A 39 0.85 15.10 -0.73
N THR A 40 0.17 15.57 0.31
CA THR A 40 0.77 15.91 1.61
C THR A 40 0.57 14.79 2.62
N PRO A 41 1.54 14.55 3.52
CA PRO A 41 1.40 13.56 4.57
C PRO A 41 0.32 13.97 5.57
N LEU A 42 -0.47 12.99 6.00
CA LEU A 42 -1.42 13.11 7.10
C LEU A 42 -1.23 11.92 8.04
N ASP A 43 -1.41 12.15 9.33
CA ASP A 43 -1.62 11.07 10.30
C ASP A 43 -2.81 11.41 11.19
N THR A 44 -3.69 10.45 11.39
CA THR A 44 -4.86 10.55 12.28
C THR A 44 -4.65 9.63 13.47
N PRO A 45 -5.29 9.88 14.61
CA PRO A 45 -5.17 9.02 15.78
C PRO A 45 -5.51 7.55 15.48
N VAL A 46 -4.77 6.64 16.09
CA VAL A 46 -5.07 5.19 16.04
C VAL A 46 -6.33 4.86 16.85
N ILE A 47 -6.53 5.57 17.94
CA ILE A 47 -7.66 5.43 18.85
C ILE A 47 -8.59 6.62 18.65
N GLU A 48 -9.85 6.32 18.44
CA GLU A 48 -10.93 7.30 18.27
C GLU A 48 -12.10 6.94 19.20
N ALA A 49 -13.02 7.87 19.42
CA ALA A 49 -14.30 7.55 20.01
C ALA A 49 -15.04 6.53 19.17
N SER A 50 -15.65 5.51 19.80
CA SER A 50 -16.36 4.45 19.07
C SER A 50 -17.45 5.00 18.17
N GLU A 51 -18.16 6.04 18.60
CA GLU A 51 -19.22 6.70 17.81
C GLU A 51 -18.70 7.27 16.49
N VAL A 52 -17.46 7.78 16.46
CA VAL A 52 -16.84 8.31 15.23
C VAL A 52 -16.61 7.17 14.22
N LEU A 53 -15.96 6.09 14.67
CA LEU A 53 -15.62 4.99 13.76
C LEU A 53 -16.84 4.16 13.33
N LEU A 54 -17.91 4.18 14.13
CA LEU A 54 -19.16 3.46 13.89
C LEU A 54 -20.25 4.37 13.28
N ALA A 55 -19.97 5.64 12.99
CA ALA A 55 -20.95 6.58 12.43
C ALA A 55 -21.64 6.03 11.17
N LYS A 56 -20.90 5.34 10.31
CA LYS A 56 -21.42 4.55 9.18
C LYS A 56 -21.54 3.07 9.55
N GLY A 57 -21.81 2.76 10.81
CA GLY A 57 -21.83 1.39 11.34
C GLY A 57 -22.94 0.54 10.75
N GLY A 58 -22.70 -0.77 10.79
CA GLY A 58 -23.60 -1.83 10.36
C GLY A 58 -22.84 -3.00 9.76
N GLY A 59 -23.35 -4.20 9.96
CA GLY A 59 -22.87 -5.41 9.34
C GLY A 59 -21.50 -5.92 9.84
N GLU A 60 -20.60 -6.23 8.92
CA GLU A 60 -19.31 -6.87 9.19
C GLU A 60 -18.32 -5.97 9.92
N THR A 61 -18.30 -4.66 9.63
CA THR A 61 -17.35 -3.70 10.23
C THR A 61 -17.54 -3.62 11.74
N GLU A 62 -18.77 -3.55 12.21
CA GLU A 62 -19.10 -3.47 13.63
C GLU A 62 -18.63 -4.70 14.41
N LYS A 63 -18.65 -5.88 13.77
CA LYS A 63 -18.18 -7.14 14.37
C LYS A 63 -16.66 -7.25 14.42
N GLN A 64 -15.97 -6.52 13.55
CA GLN A 64 -14.52 -6.63 13.39
C GLN A 64 -13.74 -5.49 14.03
N ILE A 65 -14.41 -4.42 14.47
CA ILE A 65 -13.75 -3.29 15.12
C ILE A 65 -13.27 -3.68 16.53
N TYR A 66 -12.04 -3.32 16.87
CA TYR A 66 -11.54 -3.44 18.23
C TYR A 66 -12.06 -2.29 19.09
N ARG A 67 -12.98 -2.60 20.00
CA ARG A 67 -13.63 -1.66 20.91
C ARG A 67 -13.25 -1.96 22.37
N PHE A 68 -13.02 -0.91 23.17
CA PHE A 68 -12.66 -1.04 24.57
C PHE A 68 -13.05 0.22 25.35
N GLN A 69 -13.14 0.08 26.66
CA GLN A 69 -13.39 1.22 27.55
C GLN A 69 -12.14 1.63 28.31
N LYS A 70 -11.99 2.94 28.52
CA LYS A 70 -10.97 3.52 29.38
C LYS A 70 -11.61 4.61 30.26
N GLY A 71 -11.84 4.31 31.54
CA GLY A 71 -12.71 5.14 32.38
C GLY A 71 -14.11 5.18 31.77
N ASP A 72 -14.68 6.37 31.63
CA ASP A 72 -16.00 6.57 31.02
C ASP A 72 -15.97 6.69 29.49
N ALA A 73 -14.78 6.66 28.88
CA ALA A 73 -14.62 6.79 27.43
C ALA A 73 -14.77 5.45 26.72
N ASP A 74 -15.68 5.40 25.74
CA ASP A 74 -15.89 4.28 24.82
C ASP A 74 -15.05 4.51 23.56
N LEU A 75 -14.03 3.69 23.38
CA LEU A 75 -12.96 3.87 22.41
C LEU A 75 -12.88 2.70 21.44
N ALA A 76 -12.35 2.96 20.25
CA ALA A 76 -12.05 1.91 19.29
C ALA A 76 -10.74 2.17 18.53
N LEU A 77 -10.14 1.11 18.01
CA LEU A 77 -9.01 1.20 17.09
C LEU A 77 -9.53 1.42 15.67
N ARG A 78 -8.89 2.30 14.91
CA ARG A 78 -9.27 2.59 13.51
C ARG A 78 -9.24 1.33 12.65
N PHE A 79 -10.32 1.12 11.91
CA PHE A 79 -10.52 -0.03 11.02
C PHE A 79 -9.93 0.21 9.61
N ASP A 80 -9.92 1.46 9.18
CA ASP A 80 -9.34 1.98 7.94
C ASP A 80 -8.74 3.38 8.19
N LEU A 81 -8.24 4.01 7.13
CA LEU A 81 -7.72 5.38 7.18
C LEU A 81 -8.69 6.41 6.56
N THR A 82 -9.80 5.95 5.98
CA THR A 82 -10.74 6.79 5.23
C THR A 82 -11.84 7.39 6.13
N VAL A 83 -12.38 6.62 7.07
CA VAL A 83 -13.35 7.14 8.06
C VAL A 83 -12.70 8.20 8.96
N PRO A 84 -11.50 7.98 9.53
CA PRO A 84 -10.78 9.05 10.24
C PRO A 84 -10.47 10.28 9.38
N LEU A 85 -10.19 10.11 8.08
CA LEU A 85 -10.01 11.22 7.15
C LEU A 85 -11.29 12.03 7.01
N ALA A 86 -12.45 11.40 6.83
CA ALA A 86 -13.73 12.09 6.69
C ALA A 86 -14.02 12.96 7.92
N LYS A 87 -13.81 12.43 9.13
CA LYS A 87 -13.90 13.21 10.37
C LYS A 87 -12.89 14.37 10.38
N TYR A 88 -11.64 14.10 10.00
CA TYR A 88 -10.59 15.12 9.97
C TYR A 88 -10.93 16.29 9.04
N VAL A 89 -11.36 15.99 7.81
CA VAL A 89 -11.75 17.03 6.82
C VAL A 89 -12.98 17.80 7.28
N ALA A 90 -13.97 17.13 7.90
CA ALA A 90 -15.12 17.80 8.47
C ALA A 90 -14.73 18.77 9.60
N LEU A 91 -13.81 18.37 10.47
CA LEU A 91 -13.34 19.17 11.61
C LEU A 91 -12.48 20.37 11.16
N HIS A 92 -11.58 20.18 10.20
CA HIS A 92 -10.57 21.16 9.78
C HIS A 92 -10.87 21.80 8.42
N GLY A 93 -12.06 21.61 7.86
CA GLY A 93 -12.39 22.05 6.49
C GLY A 93 -12.22 23.53 6.21
N GLY A 94 -12.22 24.40 7.25
CA GLY A 94 -11.91 25.83 7.11
C GLY A 94 -10.41 26.16 7.00
N GLU A 95 -9.54 25.22 7.35
CA GLU A 95 -8.08 25.39 7.37
C GLU A 95 -7.43 24.70 6.16
N LEU A 96 -8.15 23.78 5.50
CA LEU A 96 -7.63 22.98 4.40
C LEU A 96 -7.84 23.66 3.05
N SER A 97 -6.82 23.64 2.20
CA SER A 97 -6.94 24.02 0.80
C SER A 97 -7.62 22.91 -0.01
N VAL A 98 -8.63 23.25 -0.80
CA VAL A 98 -9.41 22.32 -1.62
C VAL A 98 -9.08 22.52 -3.11
N PRO A 99 -8.90 21.47 -3.92
CA PRO A 99 -8.98 20.06 -3.54
C PRO A 99 -7.86 19.64 -2.57
N PHE A 100 -8.23 18.97 -1.47
CA PHE A 100 -7.30 18.49 -0.48
C PHE A 100 -6.71 17.16 -0.90
N ARG A 101 -5.40 17.09 -1.07
CA ARG A 101 -4.66 15.91 -1.53
C ARG A 101 -3.79 15.41 -0.39
N ARG A 102 -4.14 14.23 0.16
CA ARG A 102 -3.39 13.65 1.29
C ARG A 102 -2.91 12.23 0.98
N TYR A 103 -1.80 11.83 1.60
CA TYR A 103 -1.49 10.43 1.77
C TYR A 103 -1.32 10.09 3.24
N GLN A 104 -1.60 8.83 3.59
CA GLN A 104 -1.35 8.29 4.92
C GLN A 104 -0.86 6.86 4.80
N ILE A 105 0.28 6.56 5.44
CA ILE A 105 0.78 5.19 5.61
C ILE A 105 0.70 4.89 7.09
N GLY A 106 -0.25 4.06 7.49
CA GLY A 106 -0.56 3.84 8.89
C GLY A 106 -1.12 2.44 9.17
N LYS A 107 -1.02 2.02 10.42
CA LYS A 107 -1.60 0.77 10.88
C LYS A 107 -3.10 0.89 11.08
N VAL A 108 -3.82 -0.16 10.70
CA VAL A 108 -5.25 -0.34 10.94
C VAL A 108 -5.50 -1.71 11.58
N TYR A 109 -6.68 -1.89 12.17
CA TYR A 109 -6.96 -3.02 13.05
C TYR A 109 -8.30 -3.66 12.69
N ARG A 110 -8.29 -4.97 12.39
CA ARG A 110 -9.49 -5.73 12.04
C ARG A 110 -9.55 -7.03 12.80
N GLY A 111 -10.63 -7.26 13.55
CA GLY A 111 -10.87 -8.46 14.36
C GLY A 111 -11.22 -9.71 13.56
N GLU A 112 -10.96 -9.74 12.25
CA GLU A 112 -11.23 -10.89 11.40
C GLU A 112 -10.35 -12.10 11.74
N ARG A 113 -10.76 -13.28 11.23
CA ARG A 113 -9.96 -14.50 11.37
C ARG A 113 -8.65 -14.34 10.62
N ALA A 114 -7.52 -14.49 11.35
CA ALA A 114 -6.20 -14.47 10.75
C ALA A 114 -6.04 -15.58 9.69
N GLN A 115 -5.56 -15.22 8.50
CA GLN A 115 -5.32 -16.12 7.38
C GLN A 115 -4.01 -15.71 6.69
N ARG A 116 -3.51 -16.54 5.77
CA ARG A 116 -2.34 -16.24 4.96
C ARG A 116 -2.54 -14.90 4.23
N GLY A 117 -1.64 -13.93 4.45
CA GLY A 117 -1.73 -12.57 3.89
C GLY A 117 -2.85 -11.70 4.49
N ARG A 118 -3.56 -12.14 5.54
CA ARG A 118 -4.57 -11.33 6.27
C ARG A 118 -4.20 -11.27 7.74
N PHE A 119 -3.94 -10.04 8.17
CA PHE A 119 -3.50 -9.72 9.52
C PHE A 119 -4.57 -8.93 10.26
N ARG A 120 -4.51 -8.96 11.60
CA ARG A 120 -5.38 -8.17 12.48
C ARG A 120 -4.84 -6.78 12.76
N GLU A 121 -3.53 -6.61 12.65
CA GLU A 121 -2.83 -5.34 12.59
C GLU A 121 -2.03 -5.31 11.29
N PHE A 122 -2.22 -4.29 10.46
CA PHE A 122 -1.52 -4.18 9.19
C PHE A 122 -1.43 -2.73 8.70
N TYR A 123 -0.43 -2.45 7.89
CA TYR A 123 -0.27 -1.16 7.23
C TYR A 123 -1.16 -1.06 6.00
N GLN A 124 -1.90 0.04 5.94
CA GLN A 124 -2.48 0.56 4.70
C GLN A 124 -1.67 1.78 4.23
N ALA A 125 -1.58 1.96 2.92
CA ALA A 125 -1.01 3.14 2.29
C ALA A 125 -2.08 3.73 1.38
N ASP A 126 -2.69 4.80 1.86
CA ASP A 126 -3.86 5.43 1.25
C ASP A 126 -3.47 6.78 0.66
N ILE A 127 -4.04 7.10 -0.50
CA ILE A 127 -4.10 8.45 -1.07
C ILE A 127 -5.54 8.82 -1.35
N ASP A 128 -5.91 10.07 -1.08
CA ASP A 128 -7.23 10.61 -1.36
C ASP A 128 -7.15 12.06 -1.84
N VAL A 129 -8.07 12.40 -2.73
CA VAL A 129 -8.36 13.78 -3.14
C VAL A 129 -9.77 14.12 -2.71
N ILE A 130 -9.92 15.17 -1.90
CA ILE A 130 -11.23 15.62 -1.38
C ILE A 130 -11.58 16.97 -2.00
N GLY A 131 -12.75 17.04 -2.60
CA GLY A 131 -13.34 18.27 -3.12
C GLY A 131 -14.25 18.97 -2.12
N ASP A 132 -14.80 20.11 -2.50
CA ASP A 132 -15.86 20.83 -1.79
C ASP A 132 -16.99 21.15 -2.76
N GLY A 133 -18.17 20.60 -2.54
CA GLY A 133 -19.33 20.64 -3.42
C GLY A 133 -19.18 19.83 -4.71
N LYS A 134 -17.97 19.81 -5.30
CA LYS A 134 -17.66 19.05 -6.52
C LYS A 134 -16.22 18.55 -6.52
N LEU A 135 -15.98 17.48 -7.26
CA LEU A 135 -14.65 16.98 -7.57
C LEU A 135 -14.62 16.56 -9.04
N ASP A 136 -13.65 17.11 -9.78
CA ASP A 136 -13.51 16.86 -11.22
C ASP A 136 -13.16 15.40 -11.50
N ILE A 137 -13.73 14.85 -12.59
CA ILE A 137 -13.57 13.47 -13.04
C ILE A 137 -12.10 13.11 -13.35
N THR A 138 -11.26 14.09 -13.69
CA THR A 138 -9.85 13.89 -13.96
C THR A 138 -9.14 13.21 -12.80
N ASN A 139 -9.54 13.49 -11.56
CA ASN A 139 -9.00 12.85 -10.37
C ASN A 139 -9.26 11.33 -10.36
N GLU A 140 -10.37 10.89 -10.96
CA GLU A 140 -10.71 9.45 -11.06
C GLU A 140 -9.82 8.69 -12.06
N ALA A 141 -9.15 9.38 -12.97
CA ALA A 141 -8.14 8.80 -13.85
C ALA A 141 -6.71 8.98 -13.31
N GLU A 142 -6.44 10.09 -12.62
CA GLU A 142 -5.12 10.34 -12.03
C GLU A 142 -4.80 9.34 -10.91
N ILE A 143 -5.75 9.03 -10.04
CA ILE A 143 -5.55 8.05 -8.95
C ILE A 143 -5.03 6.69 -9.45
N PRO A 144 -5.64 6.02 -10.42
CA PRO A 144 -5.08 4.77 -10.95
C PRO A 144 -3.76 4.95 -11.72
N SER A 145 -3.48 6.12 -12.30
CA SER A 145 -2.16 6.41 -12.86
C SER A 145 -1.07 6.43 -11.78
N ILE A 146 -1.40 6.88 -10.58
CA ILE A 146 -0.50 6.84 -9.41
C ILE A 146 -0.27 5.40 -8.94
N ILE A 147 -1.29 4.53 -9.02
CA ILE A 147 -1.11 3.09 -8.77
C ILE A 147 -0.07 2.52 -9.74
N TYR A 148 -0.24 2.79 -11.03
CA TYR A 148 0.69 2.34 -12.07
C TYR A 148 2.13 2.79 -11.77
N GLN A 149 2.34 4.08 -11.50
CA GLN A 149 3.66 4.63 -11.17
C GLN A 149 4.24 4.01 -9.89
N THR A 150 3.41 3.85 -8.87
CA THR A 150 3.83 3.27 -7.59
C THR A 150 4.31 1.83 -7.77
N PHE A 151 3.52 1.01 -8.45
CA PHE A 151 3.84 -0.40 -8.65
C PHE A 151 5.05 -0.59 -9.56
N THR A 152 5.17 0.23 -10.62
CA THR A 152 6.35 0.24 -11.49
C THR A 152 7.61 0.63 -10.71
N ARG A 153 7.56 1.65 -9.86
CA ARG A 153 8.70 2.05 -9.00
C ARG A 153 9.05 1.03 -7.92
N LEU A 154 8.09 0.24 -7.48
CA LEU A 154 8.33 -0.93 -6.63
C LEU A 154 9.02 -2.07 -7.38
N GLY A 155 8.97 -2.08 -8.72
CA GLY A 155 9.53 -3.13 -9.56
C GLY A 155 8.50 -4.17 -10.03
N LEU A 156 7.22 -3.99 -9.73
CA LEU A 156 6.16 -4.85 -10.24
C LEU A 156 6.02 -4.65 -11.75
N LYS A 157 6.07 -5.74 -12.51
CA LYS A 157 6.03 -5.71 -13.99
C LYS A 157 4.68 -6.12 -14.53
N ARG A 158 4.03 -7.11 -13.91
CA ARG A 158 2.82 -7.75 -14.42
C ARG A 158 1.68 -7.60 -13.41
N PHE A 159 0.95 -6.50 -13.54
CA PHE A 159 -0.25 -6.20 -12.76
C PHE A 159 -1.30 -5.53 -13.64
N GLN A 160 -2.55 -5.63 -13.26
CA GLN A 160 -3.66 -5.00 -13.95
C GLN A 160 -4.55 -4.24 -12.99
N ILE A 161 -4.82 -2.98 -13.34
CA ILE A 161 -5.78 -2.10 -12.67
C ILE A 161 -7.13 -2.31 -13.34
N ARG A 162 -8.03 -2.97 -12.66
CA ARG A 162 -9.40 -3.20 -13.12
C ARG A 162 -10.23 -1.97 -12.74
N VAL A 163 -11.04 -1.47 -13.65
CA VAL A 163 -11.83 -0.25 -13.50
C VAL A 163 -13.29 -0.51 -13.84
N ASN A 164 -14.20 -0.02 -13.04
CA ASN A 164 -15.64 -0.03 -13.31
C ASN A 164 -16.29 1.27 -12.80
N ASN A 165 -17.57 1.46 -13.06
CA ASN A 165 -18.34 2.56 -12.49
C ASN A 165 -19.64 2.03 -11.87
N ARG A 166 -19.89 2.35 -10.61
CA ARG A 166 -21.09 1.88 -9.88
C ARG A 166 -22.40 2.37 -10.47
N LYS A 167 -22.40 3.52 -11.14
CA LYS A 167 -23.59 4.04 -11.82
C LYS A 167 -24.02 3.13 -12.98
N ILE A 168 -23.05 2.51 -13.68
CA ILE A 168 -23.34 1.52 -14.74
C ILE A 168 -24.07 0.32 -14.14
N LEU A 169 -23.56 -0.25 -13.05
CA LEU A 169 -24.19 -1.41 -12.41
C LEU A 169 -25.58 -1.08 -11.86
N ASN A 170 -25.68 0.03 -11.10
CA ASN A 170 -26.95 0.48 -10.54
C ASN A 170 -27.98 0.81 -11.63
N GLY A 171 -27.58 1.50 -12.69
CA GLY A 171 -28.43 1.81 -13.82
C GLY A 171 -28.89 0.56 -14.56
N PHE A 172 -28.01 -0.42 -14.76
CA PHE A 172 -28.37 -1.71 -15.36
C PHE A 172 -29.36 -2.49 -14.48
N TYR A 173 -29.14 -2.54 -13.18
CA TYR A 173 -30.11 -3.21 -12.27
C TYR A 173 -31.45 -2.47 -12.22
N ALA A 174 -31.45 -1.14 -12.33
CA ALA A 174 -32.68 -0.36 -12.44
C ALA A 174 -33.46 -0.68 -13.73
N MET A 175 -32.79 -0.91 -14.88
CA MET A 175 -33.43 -1.36 -16.12
C MET A 175 -34.14 -2.70 -15.96
N LEU A 176 -33.66 -3.56 -15.05
CA LEU A 176 -34.27 -4.86 -14.72
C LEU A 176 -35.32 -4.76 -13.61
N GLY A 177 -35.61 -3.55 -13.09
CA GLY A 177 -36.53 -3.35 -11.96
C GLY A 177 -35.96 -3.77 -10.60
N LEU A 178 -34.61 -3.81 -10.44
CA LEU A 178 -33.92 -4.37 -9.29
C LEU A 178 -33.15 -3.31 -8.46
N THR A 179 -33.68 -2.06 -8.44
CA THR A 179 -33.02 -0.96 -7.74
C THR A 179 -32.81 -1.25 -6.25
N GLU A 180 -33.81 -1.78 -5.58
CA GLU A 180 -33.74 -2.11 -4.14
C GLU A 180 -32.79 -3.26 -3.83
N GLN A 181 -32.66 -4.22 -4.74
CA GLN A 181 -31.82 -5.39 -4.61
C GLN A 181 -30.34 -5.13 -5.02
N SER A 182 -30.04 -3.97 -5.62
CA SER A 182 -28.75 -3.69 -6.26
C SER A 182 -27.56 -3.94 -5.31
N GLY A 183 -27.65 -3.55 -4.05
CA GLY A 183 -26.60 -3.79 -3.06
C GLY A 183 -26.39 -5.27 -2.74
N ALA A 184 -27.46 -6.06 -2.66
CA ALA A 184 -27.37 -7.51 -2.43
C ALA A 184 -26.79 -8.23 -3.66
N ILE A 185 -27.23 -7.81 -4.86
CA ILE A 185 -26.74 -8.34 -6.13
C ILE A 185 -25.24 -8.07 -6.26
N MET A 186 -24.77 -6.85 -6.02
CA MET A 186 -23.34 -6.50 -6.08
C MET A 186 -22.50 -7.35 -5.11
N ARG A 187 -22.96 -7.54 -3.87
CA ARG A 187 -22.26 -8.41 -2.90
C ARG A 187 -22.24 -9.89 -3.32
N THR A 188 -23.20 -10.33 -4.11
CA THR A 188 -23.27 -11.71 -4.62
C THR A 188 -22.39 -11.88 -5.85
N VAL A 189 -22.44 -10.95 -6.80
CA VAL A 189 -21.59 -10.91 -8.01
C VAL A 189 -20.10 -10.86 -7.64
N ASP A 190 -19.73 -10.14 -6.61
CA ASP A 190 -18.36 -10.08 -6.10
C ASP A 190 -17.75 -11.44 -5.71
N LYS A 191 -18.58 -12.41 -5.47
CA LYS A 191 -18.10 -13.77 -5.16
C LYS A 191 -17.76 -14.57 -6.44
N LEU A 192 -18.01 -14.02 -7.64
CA LEU A 192 -17.92 -14.73 -8.91
C LEU A 192 -16.57 -15.42 -9.09
N ASP A 193 -15.47 -14.71 -8.92
CA ASP A 193 -14.11 -15.24 -9.08
C ASP A 193 -13.78 -16.37 -8.06
N LYS A 194 -14.49 -16.41 -6.93
CA LYS A 194 -14.23 -17.38 -5.85
C LYS A 194 -15.08 -18.65 -5.94
N ILE A 195 -16.34 -18.49 -6.33
CA ILE A 195 -17.31 -19.59 -6.24
C ILE A 195 -17.89 -20.02 -7.59
N GLY A 196 -17.62 -19.27 -8.67
CA GLY A 196 -18.06 -19.53 -10.03
C GLY A 196 -19.51 -19.13 -10.32
N ALA A 197 -19.85 -19.01 -11.61
CA ALA A 197 -21.12 -18.47 -12.11
C ALA A 197 -22.35 -19.25 -11.63
N GLU A 198 -22.31 -20.59 -11.59
CA GLU A 198 -23.43 -21.42 -11.17
C GLU A 198 -23.82 -21.18 -9.70
N LYS A 199 -22.84 -21.05 -8.82
CA LYS A 199 -23.12 -20.74 -7.41
C LYS A 199 -23.59 -19.32 -7.21
N VAL A 200 -23.02 -18.36 -7.97
CA VAL A 200 -23.51 -16.97 -7.97
C VAL A 200 -24.96 -16.92 -8.43
N ARG A 201 -25.33 -17.62 -9.51
CA ARG A 201 -26.72 -17.73 -9.99
C ARG A 201 -27.64 -18.25 -8.89
N ALA A 202 -27.27 -19.35 -8.23
CA ALA A 202 -28.08 -19.90 -7.14
C ALA A 202 -28.28 -18.88 -6.00
N LEU A 203 -27.22 -18.14 -5.62
CA LEU A 203 -27.32 -17.10 -4.59
C LEU A 203 -28.13 -15.87 -5.04
N LEU A 204 -28.09 -15.50 -6.31
CA LEU A 204 -28.93 -14.42 -6.86
C LEU A 204 -30.40 -14.77 -6.71
N LEU A 205 -30.78 -16.03 -6.98
CA LEU A 205 -32.15 -16.50 -6.81
C LEU A 205 -32.57 -16.59 -5.34
N SER A 206 -31.73 -17.22 -4.49
CA SER A 206 -32.09 -17.50 -3.09
C SER A 206 -31.98 -16.28 -2.18
N ASP A 207 -30.89 -15.52 -2.29
CA ASP A 207 -30.54 -14.48 -1.32
C ASP A 207 -30.98 -13.09 -1.78
N CYS A 208 -31.04 -12.85 -3.11
CA CYS A 208 -31.49 -11.57 -3.67
C CYS A 208 -32.97 -11.62 -4.09
N GLY A 209 -33.58 -12.79 -4.17
CA GLY A 209 -35.01 -12.96 -4.49
C GLY A 209 -35.39 -12.51 -5.91
N ILE A 210 -34.45 -12.60 -6.86
CA ILE A 210 -34.68 -12.22 -8.25
C ILE A 210 -35.11 -13.41 -9.10
N THR A 211 -35.66 -13.14 -10.29
CA THR A 211 -36.09 -14.22 -11.20
C THR A 211 -34.93 -14.84 -11.95
N GLU A 212 -35.18 -16.02 -12.54
CA GLU A 212 -34.21 -16.75 -13.37
C GLU A 212 -33.75 -15.93 -14.57
N GLU A 213 -34.68 -15.22 -15.23
CA GLU A 213 -34.39 -14.35 -16.37
C GLU A 213 -33.52 -13.17 -15.97
N GLN A 214 -33.82 -12.55 -14.82
CA GLN A 214 -33.02 -11.45 -14.27
C GLN A 214 -31.59 -11.92 -13.93
N ALA A 215 -31.45 -13.08 -13.29
CA ALA A 215 -30.15 -13.66 -12.97
C ALA A 215 -29.32 -13.96 -14.24
N ALA A 216 -29.97 -14.52 -15.28
CA ALA A 216 -29.32 -14.78 -16.56
C ALA A 216 -28.84 -13.48 -17.25
N GLU A 217 -29.66 -12.41 -17.26
CA GLU A 217 -29.26 -11.12 -17.83
C GLU A 217 -28.11 -10.45 -17.03
N ILE A 218 -28.12 -10.56 -15.70
CA ILE A 218 -27.01 -10.07 -14.87
C ILE A 218 -25.72 -10.81 -15.20
N LEU A 219 -25.74 -12.13 -15.22
CA LEU A 219 -24.55 -12.94 -15.53
C LEU A 219 -24.02 -12.67 -16.95
N LYS A 220 -24.92 -12.50 -17.92
CA LYS A 220 -24.57 -12.12 -19.28
C LYS A 220 -23.92 -10.75 -19.34
N PHE A 221 -24.44 -9.77 -18.60
CA PHE A 221 -23.90 -8.42 -18.55
C PHE A 221 -22.50 -8.37 -17.94
N ILE A 222 -22.30 -9.00 -16.78
CA ILE A 222 -20.99 -9.02 -16.12
C ILE A 222 -19.95 -9.88 -16.84
N ALA A 223 -20.37 -10.76 -17.74
CA ALA A 223 -19.50 -11.57 -18.60
C ALA A 223 -19.01 -10.83 -19.85
N ILE A 224 -19.42 -9.58 -20.08
CA ILE A 224 -18.88 -8.77 -21.17
C ILE A 224 -17.39 -8.55 -20.93
N THR A 225 -16.56 -9.05 -21.83
CA THR A 225 -15.09 -8.99 -21.75
C THR A 225 -14.51 -8.72 -23.15
N GLY A 226 -13.24 -8.34 -23.20
CA GLY A 226 -12.52 -8.02 -24.41
C GLY A 226 -11.49 -6.92 -24.18
N SER A 227 -11.07 -6.24 -25.25
CA SER A 227 -10.31 -4.99 -25.10
C SER A 227 -11.18 -3.91 -24.43
N ASN A 228 -10.56 -2.87 -23.87
CA ASN A 228 -11.32 -1.77 -23.28
C ASN A 228 -12.34 -1.17 -24.28
N SER A 229 -11.96 -1.04 -25.54
CA SER A 229 -12.85 -0.55 -26.61
C SER A 229 -14.02 -1.50 -26.88
N ASP A 230 -13.80 -2.82 -26.86
CA ASP A 230 -14.88 -3.81 -27.05
C ASP A 230 -15.90 -3.75 -25.93
N VAL A 231 -15.43 -3.69 -24.68
CA VAL A 231 -16.31 -3.58 -23.51
C VAL A 231 -17.12 -2.28 -23.53
N LEU A 232 -16.47 -1.14 -23.82
CA LEU A 232 -17.17 0.16 -23.92
C LEU A 232 -18.18 0.19 -25.07
N ALA A 233 -17.86 -0.41 -26.22
CA ALA A 233 -18.79 -0.55 -27.35
C ALA A 233 -19.99 -1.44 -26.99
N ALA A 234 -19.78 -2.55 -26.29
CA ALA A 234 -20.86 -3.40 -25.79
C ALA A 234 -21.77 -2.67 -24.80
N LEU A 235 -21.19 -1.89 -23.88
CA LEU A 235 -21.93 -1.05 -22.92
C LEU A 235 -22.76 0.02 -23.65
N ALA A 236 -22.25 0.64 -24.71
CA ALA A 236 -22.98 1.62 -25.51
C ALA A 236 -24.29 1.07 -26.08
N GLY A 237 -24.37 -0.24 -26.33
CA GLY A 237 -25.60 -0.92 -26.78
C GLY A 237 -26.73 -0.92 -25.76
N TYR A 238 -26.44 -0.62 -24.48
CA TYR A 238 -27.45 -0.45 -23.40
C TYR A 238 -27.83 1.02 -23.18
N GLY A 239 -27.16 1.98 -23.83
CA GLY A 239 -27.38 3.42 -23.67
C GLY A 239 -28.79 3.87 -24.05
N GLY A 240 -29.20 5.01 -23.52
CA GLY A 240 -30.50 5.64 -23.78
C GLY A 240 -31.69 4.98 -23.06
N ARG A 241 -31.44 4.01 -22.18
CA ARG A 241 -32.47 3.28 -21.44
C ARG A 241 -32.58 3.70 -19.97
N ASN A 242 -31.53 4.26 -19.42
CA ASN A 242 -31.48 4.72 -18.03
C ASN A 242 -30.44 5.83 -17.86
N GLU A 243 -30.83 6.96 -17.31
CA GLU A 243 -30.00 8.15 -17.16
C GLU A 243 -28.76 7.92 -16.29
N LEU A 244 -28.91 7.16 -15.20
CA LEU A 244 -27.78 6.81 -14.30
C LEU A 244 -26.74 5.94 -15.02
N PHE A 245 -27.22 4.99 -15.83
CA PHE A 245 -26.35 4.17 -16.66
C PHE A 245 -25.57 5.01 -17.68
N ASP A 246 -26.26 5.90 -18.39
CA ASP A 246 -25.66 6.77 -19.39
C ASP A 246 -24.63 7.71 -18.79
N GLN A 247 -24.91 8.25 -17.61
CA GLN A 247 -23.93 9.04 -16.85
C GLN A 247 -22.71 8.21 -16.50
N GLY A 248 -22.88 7.01 -15.93
CA GLY A 248 -21.79 6.12 -15.58
C GLY A 248 -20.93 5.71 -16.79
N LEU A 249 -21.56 5.46 -17.92
CA LEU A 249 -20.86 5.13 -19.17
C LEU A 249 -20.04 6.33 -19.68
N SER A 250 -20.60 7.54 -19.64
CA SER A 250 -19.88 8.77 -20.01
C SER A 250 -18.66 9.00 -19.10
N GLU A 251 -18.83 8.83 -17.78
CA GLU A 251 -17.75 8.91 -16.81
C GLU A 251 -16.66 7.87 -17.07
N LEU A 252 -17.04 6.61 -17.28
CA LEU A 252 -16.09 5.52 -17.55
C LEU A 252 -15.30 5.76 -18.85
N ASN A 253 -15.95 6.19 -19.93
CA ASN A 253 -15.28 6.57 -21.18
C ASN A 253 -14.24 7.67 -20.94
N THR A 254 -14.58 8.69 -20.14
CA THR A 254 -13.67 9.79 -19.79
C THR A 254 -12.47 9.28 -18.99
N VAL A 255 -12.70 8.42 -18.00
CA VAL A 255 -11.64 7.83 -17.16
C VAL A 255 -10.69 6.98 -18.01
N VAL A 256 -11.22 6.11 -18.87
CA VAL A 256 -10.40 5.26 -19.75
C VAL A 256 -9.55 6.11 -20.69
N LYS A 257 -10.12 7.14 -21.30
CA LYS A 257 -9.38 8.08 -22.15
C LYS A 257 -8.25 8.75 -21.38
N TYR A 258 -8.54 9.30 -20.20
CA TYR A 258 -7.55 10.02 -19.41
C TYR A 258 -6.48 9.11 -18.80
N LEU A 259 -6.76 7.83 -18.56
CA LEU A 259 -5.74 6.86 -18.17
C LEU A 259 -4.65 6.75 -19.25
N ALA A 260 -5.05 6.67 -20.52
CA ALA A 260 -4.11 6.68 -21.65
C ALA A 260 -3.34 8.02 -21.72
N ASP A 261 -4.04 9.15 -21.54
CA ASP A 261 -3.42 10.49 -21.53
C ASP A 261 -2.42 10.66 -20.37
N PHE A 262 -2.65 10.02 -19.21
CA PHE A 262 -1.71 9.93 -18.08
C PHE A 262 -0.56 8.93 -18.32
N GLY A 263 -0.52 8.25 -19.47
CA GLY A 263 0.55 7.35 -19.87
C GLY A 263 0.49 5.96 -19.21
N VAL A 264 -0.68 5.52 -18.76
CA VAL A 264 -0.87 4.13 -18.30
C VAL A 264 -1.00 3.22 -19.54
N PRO A 265 -0.11 2.23 -19.72
CA PRO A 265 -0.21 1.31 -20.83
C PRO A 265 -1.52 0.50 -20.81
N GLU A 266 -2.08 0.19 -21.97
CA GLU A 266 -3.37 -0.50 -22.05
C GLU A 266 -3.33 -1.91 -21.43
N GLU A 267 -2.19 -2.57 -21.45
CA GLU A 267 -2.00 -3.86 -20.79
C GLU A 267 -2.06 -3.79 -19.25
N ASN A 268 -1.92 -2.60 -18.67
CA ASN A 268 -1.94 -2.39 -17.21
C ASN A 268 -3.29 -1.96 -16.66
N PHE A 269 -4.29 -1.72 -17.51
CA PHE A 269 -5.66 -1.46 -17.03
C PHE A 269 -6.72 -2.14 -17.89
N ALA A 270 -7.85 -2.49 -17.28
CA ALA A 270 -8.96 -3.11 -17.97
C ALA A 270 -10.31 -2.64 -17.40
N VAL A 271 -11.27 -2.39 -18.26
CA VAL A 271 -12.67 -2.24 -17.87
C VAL A 271 -13.22 -3.61 -17.51
N ASP A 272 -13.71 -3.76 -16.28
CA ASP A 272 -14.16 -5.03 -15.74
C ASP A 272 -15.45 -4.89 -14.92
N LEU A 273 -16.54 -5.39 -15.48
CA LEU A 273 -17.87 -5.29 -14.90
C LEU A 273 -18.08 -6.20 -13.67
N THR A 274 -17.18 -7.13 -13.43
CA THR A 274 -17.24 -8.00 -12.26
C THR A 274 -16.83 -7.29 -10.98
N ILE A 275 -16.12 -6.13 -11.08
CA ILE A 275 -15.83 -5.30 -9.92
C ILE A 275 -17.13 -4.61 -9.46
N ALA A 276 -17.88 -5.35 -8.69
CA ALA A 276 -19.08 -4.85 -8.03
C ALA A 276 -18.80 -4.44 -6.58
N ARG A 277 -17.68 -4.91 -6.02
CA ARG A 277 -17.26 -4.70 -4.64
C ARG A 277 -16.56 -3.34 -4.45
N GLY A 278 -16.51 -2.97 -3.29
CA GLY A 278 -15.90 -1.84 -2.62
C GLY A 278 -16.62 -1.63 -1.32
N LEU A 279 -16.14 -0.74 -0.50
CA LEU A 279 -16.89 -0.32 0.68
C LEU A 279 -18.22 0.27 0.21
N ASP A 280 -19.28 0.07 0.97
CA ASP A 280 -20.67 0.45 0.59
C ASP A 280 -20.84 1.96 0.31
N TYR A 281 -19.81 2.77 0.59
CA TYR A 281 -19.82 4.20 0.37
C TYR A 281 -19.35 4.65 -1.03
N TYR A 282 -18.86 3.75 -1.91
CA TYR A 282 -18.48 4.16 -3.26
C TYR A 282 -19.69 4.48 -4.13
N THR A 283 -19.62 5.59 -4.88
CA THR A 283 -20.72 6.16 -5.65
C THR A 283 -20.47 6.27 -7.15
N GLY A 284 -19.20 6.22 -7.59
CA GLY A 284 -18.80 6.39 -8.98
C GLY A 284 -17.80 5.33 -9.41
N THR A 285 -16.67 5.77 -9.98
CA THR A 285 -15.59 4.86 -10.43
C THR A 285 -15.02 4.06 -9.26
N VAL A 286 -14.74 2.80 -9.52
CA VAL A 286 -14.12 1.85 -8.57
C VAL A 286 -12.94 1.18 -9.22
N TYR A 287 -11.94 0.86 -8.40
CA TYR A 287 -10.67 0.26 -8.83
C TYR A 287 -10.34 -0.98 -8.01
N GLU A 288 -9.75 -1.95 -8.69
CA GLU A 288 -9.14 -3.10 -8.05
C GLU A 288 -7.88 -3.50 -8.81
N THR A 289 -6.76 -3.69 -8.11
CA THR A 289 -5.51 -4.07 -8.75
C THR A 289 -5.10 -5.46 -8.32
N THR A 290 -4.77 -6.30 -9.30
CA THR A 290 -4.34 -7.68 -9.11
C THR A 290 -2.98 -7.93 -9.77
N LEU A 291 -2.23 -8.88 -9.23
CA LEU A 291 -0.99 -9.37 -9.83
C LEU A 291 -1.32 -10.48 -10.82
N LEU A 292 -0.92 -10.32 -12.09
CA LEU A 292 -1.29 -11.24 -13.17
C LEU A 292 -0.63 -12.62 -13.03
N ASP A 293 0.58 -12.66 -12.48
CA ASP A 293 1.32 -13.91 -12.25
C ASP A 293 0.88 -14.62 -10.94
N HIS A 294 0.12 -13.93 -10.09
CA HIS A 294 -0.30 -14.42 -8.78
C HIS A 294 -1.78 -14.09 -8.49
N PRO A 295 -2.72 -14.55 -9.33
CA PRO A 295 -4.14 -14.24 -9.19
C PRO A 295 -4.75 -14.77 -7.88
N GLU A 296 -4.15 -15.82 -7.30
CA GLU A 296 -4.56 -16.40 -6.01
C GLU A 296 -4.41 -15.42 -4.83
N ILE A 297 -3.57 -14.41 -4.97
CA ILE A 297 -3.40 -13.35 -3.98
C ILE A 297 -4.66 -12.48 -3.90
N GLY A 298 -5.36 -12.32 -5.03
CA GLY A 298 -6.47 -11.40 -5.18
C GLY A 298 -6.02 -9.94 -5.16
N SER A 299 -6.93 -9.03 -4.81
CA SER A 299 -6.66 -7.59 -4.81
C SER A 299 -5.57 -7.19 -3.83
N VAL A 300 -4.60 -6.41 -4.31
CA VAL A 300 -3.51 -5.81 -3.53
C VAL A 300 -3.68 -4.30 -3.33
N CYS A 301 -4.51 -3.68 -4.17
CA CYS A 301 -4.90 -2.27 -4.07
C CYS A 301 -6.35 -2.13 -4.51
N SER A 302 -7.14 -1.34 -3.81
CA SER A 302 -8.52 -1.05 -4.16
C SER A 302 -8.90 0.37 -3.79
N GLY A 303 -9.96 0.90 -4.42
CA GLY A 303 -10.43 2.23 -4.15
C GLY A 303 -11.62 2.63 -4.99
N GLY A 304 -11.94 3.92 -4.98
CA GLY A 304 -13.02 4.48 -5.79
C GLY A 304 -13.43 5.87 -5.34
N ARG A 305 -14.43 6.39 -6.05
CA ARG A 305 -15.10 7.65 -5.73
C ARG A 305 -16.15 7.46 -4.65
N TYR A 306 -16.21 8.37 -3.71
CA TYR A 306 -17.23 8.48 -2.68
C TYR A 306 -17.67 9.93 -2.53
N ASP A 307 -19.00 10.15 -2.47
CA ASP A 307 -19.55 11.51 -2.42
C ASP A 307 -20.12 11.86 -1.04
N ASN A 308 -20.50 10.85 -0.23
CA ASN A 308 -21.28 11.04 0.99
C ASN A 308 -20.57 10.54 2.26
N LEU A 309 -19.25 10.34 2.23
CA LEU A 309 -18.55 9.77 3.38
C LEU A 309 -18.53 10.69 4.61
N ALA A 310 -18.48 12.00 4.37
CA ALA A 310 -18.42 13.00 5.43
C ALA A 310 -19.81 13.45 5.94
N GLU A 311 -20.93 12.97 5.34
CA GLU A 311 -22.30 13.38 5.71
C GLU A 311 -22.68 13.14 7.18
N TYR A 312 -21.97 12.20 7.84
CA TYR A 312 -22.14 11.91 9.26
C TYR A 312 -21.50 12.95 10.19
N TYR A 313 -20.65 13.83 9.66
CA TYR A 313 -19.86 14.77 10.44
C TYR A 313 -20.15 16.23 10.05
N THR A 314 -20.68 16.48 8.86
CA THR A 314 -20.90 17.84 8.34
C THR A 314 -21.99 17.84 7.27
N ASP A 315 -22.72 18.97 7.16
CA ASP A 315 -23.69 19.20 6.06
C ASP A 315 -23.00 19.59 4.74
N ARG A 316 -21.68 19.76 4.73
CA ARG A 316 -20.93 20.06 3.50
C ARG A 316 -20.83 18.81 2.64
N GLN A 317 -21.04 18.98 1.33
CA GLN A 317 -20.75 17.94 0.35
C GLN A 317 -19.24 17.88 0.09
N LEU A 318 -18.61 16.81 0.54
CA LEU A 318 -17.16 16.59 0.42
C LEU A 318 -16.89 15.34 -0.42
N PRO A 319 -17.09 15.42 -1.77
CA PRO A 319 -16.79 14.31 -2.65
C PRO A 319 -15.30 13.99 -2.62
N GLY A 320 -14.97 12.70 -2.65
CA GLY A 320 -13.60 12.24 -2.65
C GLY A 320 -13.37 11.09 -3.60
N VAL A 321 -12.13 10.90 -3.99
CA VAL A 321 -11.65 9.70 -4.68
C VAL A 321 -10.30 9.30 -4.10
N GLY A 322 -10.10 8.01 -3.87
CA GLY A 322 -8.86 7.52 -3.31
C GLY A 322 -8.67 6.03 -3.49
N ILE A 323 -7.48 5.57 -3.13
CA ILE A 323 -7.11 4.16 -3.10
C ILE A 323 -6.39 3.80 -1.81
N SER A 324 -6.44 2.53 -1.50
CA SER A 324 -5.70 1.92 -0.40
C SER A 324 -4.89 0.73 -0.89
N ILE A 325 -3.59 0.77 -0.65
CA ILE A 325 -2.71 -0.39 -0.83
C ILE A 325 -2.61 -1.12 0.49
N GLY A 326 -2.98 -2.40 0.53
CA GLY A 326 -2.75 -3.27 1.68
C GLY A 326 -1.27 -3.61 1.80
N LEU A 327 -0.46 -2.67 2.31
CA LEU A 327 1.00 -2.72 2.23
C LEU A 327 1.60 -3.94 2.95
N THR A 328 1.13 -4.27 4.15
CA THR A 328 1.58 -5.47 4.87
C THR A 328 1.27 -6.75 4.09
N ARG A 329 0.08 -6.82 3.47
CA ARG A 329 -0.32 -7.95 2.64
C ARG A 329 0.55 -8.07 1.41
N LEU A 330 0.76 -6.96 0.70
CA LEU A 330 1.61 -6.92 -0.49
C LEU A 330 3.03 -7.39 -0.14
N PHE A 331 3.64 -6.82 0.90
CA PHE A 331 4.98 -7.19 1.35
C PHE A 331 5.09 -8.67 1.73
N TYR A 332 4.14 -9.17 2.52
CA TYR A 332 4.10 -10.57 2.94
C TYR A 332 4.04 -11.52 1.75
N VAL A 333 3.15 -11.24 0.81
CA VAL A 333 2.95 -12.09 -0.36
C VAL A 333 4.16 -12.06 -1.28
N LEU A 334 4.73 -10.89 -1.54
CA LEU A 334 5.96 -10.77 -2.34
C LEU A 334 7.12 -11.54 -1.71
N GLY A 335 7.22 -11.52 -0.38
CA GLY A 335 8.21 -12.33 0.37
C GLY A 335 7.97 -13.83 0.22
N GLU A 336 6.73 -14.29 0.36
CA GLU A 336 6.35 -15.70 0.22
C GLU A 336 6.59 -16.24 -1.21
N GLN A 337 6.46 -15.38 -2.22
CA GLN A 337 6.73 -15.72 -3.62
C GLN A 337 8.21 -15.59 -4.01
N GLY A 338 9.07 -15.17 -3.07
CA GLY A 338 10.50 -14.97 -3.35
C GLY A 338 10.79 -13.81 -4.30
N MET A 339 9.85 -12.85 -4.43
CA MET A 339 9.98 -11.70 -5.33
C MET A 339 10.76 -10.53 -4.71
N LEU A 340 10.94 -10.53 -3.39
CA LEU A 340 11.73 -9.48 -2.73
C LEU A 340 13.21 -9.68 -3.07
N ASN A 341 13.85 -8.65 -3.60
CA ASN A 341 15.25 -8.68 -3.99
C ASN A 341 16.16 -8.99 -2.77
N PRO A 342 16.83 -10.15 -2.73
CA PRO A 342 17.71 -10.52 -1.62
C PRO A 342 18.98 -9.67 -1.58
N ALA A 343 19.36 -9.04 -2.70
CA ALA A 343 20.53 -8.17 -2.79
C ALA A 343 20.27 -6.73 -2.30
N LEU A 344 19.04 -6.42 -1.88
CA LEU A 344 18.73 -5.11 -1.32
C LEU A 344 19.60 -4.83 -0.09
N PRO A 345 20.28 -3.68 -0.03
CA PRO A 345 21.09 -3.33 1.13
C PRO A 345 20.24 -3.21 2.39
N THR A 346 20.30 -4.22 3.25
CA THR A 346 19.56 -4.26 4.53
C THR A 346 20.49 -4.13 5.74
N ALA A 347 21.75 -3.80 5.51
CA ALA A 347 22.71 -3.55 6.58
C ALA A 347 22.35 -2.32 7.40
N PRO A 348 22.49 -2.35 8.72
CA PRO A 348 22.18 -1.22 9.59
C PRO A 348 23.13 -0.03 9.40
N ALA A 349 24.31 -0.31 8.83
CA ALA A 349 25.34 0.68 8.54
C ALA A 349 26.04 0.36 7.21
N ASP A 350 26.68 1.37 6.61
CA ASP A 350 27.53 1.20 5.42
C ASP A 350 28.93 0.76 5.79
N VAL A 351 29.38 1.17 6.99
CA VAL A 351 30.72 0.86 7.51
C VAL A 351 30.62 0.40 8.96
N LEU A 352 31.35 -0.67 9.27
CA LEU A 352 31.66 -1.08 10.64
C LEU A 352 33.12 -0.74 10.95
N VAL A 353 33.36 0.13 11.93
CA VAL A 353 34.73 0.42 12.43
C VAL A 353 35.06 -0.57 13.54
N LEU A 354 36.11 -1.34 13.35
CA LEU A 354 36.65 -2.33 14.29
C LEU A 354 37.94 -1.79 14.93
N PRO A 355 37.93 -1.26 16.16
CA PRO A 355 39.14 -0.91 16.88
C PRO A 355 39.95 -2.18 17.17
N MET A 356 41.26 -2.12 16.91
CA MET A 356 42.22 -3.16 17.22
C MET A 356 43.13 -2.77 18.38
N THR A 357 42.85 -1.61 19.00
CA THR A 357 43.55 -1.02 20.16
C THR A 357 42.65 -0.99 21.38
N GLU A 358 43.24 -0.82 22.57
CA GLU A 358 42.48 -0.62 23.80
C GLU A 358 41.89 0.81 23.88
N ASP A 359 42.62 1.80 23.37
CA ASP A 359 42.15 3.18 23.26
C ASP A 359 41.18 3.31 22.11
N LEU A 360 39.94 3.67 22.43
CA LEU A 360 38.86 3.84 21.45
C LEU A 360 38.81 5.27 20.88
N ALA A 361 39.56 6.25 21.40
CA ALA A 361 39.46 7.63 20.98
C ALA A 361 39.72 7.85 19.47
N PRO A 362 40.74 7.21 18.84
CA PRO A 362 40.95 7.32 17.39
C PRO A 362 39.77 6.74 16.58
N ALA A 363 39.22 5.61 17.00
CA ALA A 363 38.10 4.95 16.31
C ALA A 363 36.78 5.77 16.47
N ILE A 364 36.57 6.39 17.64
CA ILE A 364 35.47 7.32 17.87
C ILE A 364 35.58 8.52 16.92
N THR A 365 36.78 9.11 16.85
CA THR A 365 37.06 10.26 15.96
C THR A 365 36.80 9.89 14.49
N LEU A 366 37.32 8.76 14.03
CA LEU A 366 37.09 8.27 12.67
C LEU A 366 35.61 8.05 12.38
N SER A 367 34.91 7.37 13.28
CA SER A 367 33.47 7.11 13.12
C SER A 367 32.67 8.41 13.07
N THR A 368 33.04 9.41 13.87
CA THR A 368 32.41 10.75 13.86
C THR A 368 32.63 11.47 12.54
N ARG A 369 33.86 11.41 12.02
CA ARG A 369 34.19 12.02 10.70
C ARG A 369 33.41 11.36 9.55
N LEU A 370 33.34 10.02 9.53
CA LEU A 370 32.55 9.29 8.53
C LEU A 370 31.06 9.67 8.58
N ARG A 371 30.48 9.74 9.79
CA ARG A 371 29.08 10.17 9.98
C ARG A 371 28.85 11.62 9.51
N ALA A 372 29.76 12.53 9.84
CA ALA A 372 29.71 13.92 9.38
C ALA A 372 29.79 14.02 7.85
N ALA A 373 30.48 13.07 7.20
CA ALA A 373 30.53 12.93 5.75
C ALA A 373 29.30 12.21 5.14
N GLY A 374 28.28 11.85 5.93
CA GLY A 374 27.03 11.21 5.48
C GLY A 374 27.13 9.69 5.31
N VAL A 375 28.19 9.04 5.80
CA VAL A 375 28.33 7.58 5.76
C VAL A 375 27.73 6.98 7.03
N ARG A 376 26.76 6.08 6.89
CA ARG A 376 26.16 5.35 8.04
C ARG A 376 27.21 4.45 8.66
N THR A 377 27.70 4.81 9.84
CA THR A 377 28.86 4.16 10.46
C THR A 377 28.51 3.61 11.83
N GLN A 378 28.78 2.33 12.05
CA GLN A 378 28.73 1.69 13.35
C GLN A 378 30.14 1.54 13.92
N LEU A 379 30.34 1.89 15.19
CA LEU A 379 31.55 1.60 15.92
C LEU A 379 31.32 0.33 16.75
N TYR A 380 32.21 -0.65 16.59
CA TYR A 380 32.19 -1.87 17.41
C TYR A 380 32.98 -1.65 18.70
N THR A 381 32.30 -1.73 19.83
CA THR A 381 32.90 -1.42 21.16
C THR A 381 33.17 -2.65 21.99
N GLU A 382 32.72 -3.84 21.56
CA GLU A 382 32.92 -5.05 22.34
C GLU A 382 34.37 -5.56 22.24
N GLN A 383 34.95 -5.85 23.40
CA GLN A 383 36.29 -6.47 23.47
C GLN A 383 36.23 -7.97 23.20
N LYS A 384 36.16 -8.34 21.92
CA LYS A 384 36.13 -9.73 21.46
C LYS A 384 37.34 -10.04 20.58
N LYS A 385 37.62 -11.32 20.39
CA LYS A 385 38.64 -11.79 19.46
C LYS A 385 38.28 -11.39 18.03
N PHE A 386 39.28 -11.17 17.17
CA PHE A 386 39.10 -10.75 15.77
C PHE A 386 38.05 -11.57 15.02
N LYS A 387 38.10 -12.90 15.13
CA LYS A 387 37.12 -13.79 14.47
C LYS A 387 35.66 -13.46 14.88
N ALA A 388 35.44 -13.14 16.15
CA ALA A 388 34.10 -12.80 16.63
C ALA A 388 33.63 -11.43 16.11
N LYS A 389 34.55 -10.45 15.99
CA LYS A 389 34.28 -9.15 15.37
C LYS A 389 33.91 -9.31 13.88
N MET A 390 34.63 -10.15 13.13
CA MET A 390 34.31 -10.45 11.73
C MET A 390 32.99 -11.18 11.55
N ASN A 391 32.74 -12.22 12.38
CA ASN A 391 31.43 -12.89 12.34
C ASN A 391 30.27 -11.95 12.62
N TYR A 392 30.48 -10.93 13.45
CA TYR A 392 29.45 -9.88 13.67
C TYR A 392 29.26 -9.03 12.42
N ALA A 393 30.33 -8.60 11.75
CA ALA A 393 30.26 -7.83 10.51
C ALA A 393 29.51 -8.60 9.42
N ASP A 394 29.85 -9.91 9.23
CA ASP A 394 29.17 -10.79 8.29
C ASP A 394 27.67 -10.93 8.62
N LYS A 395 27.35 -11.15 9.90
CA LYS A 395 25.97 -11.35 10.35
C LYS A 395 25.07 -10.13 10.12
N ILE A 396 25.60 -8.91 10.29
CA ILE A 396 24.85 -7.68 10.07
C ILE A 396 24.89 -7.22 8.60
N GLY A 397 25.72 -7.86 7.76
CA GLY A 397 25.78 -7.63 6.32
C GLY A 397 26.35 -6.28 5.92
N VAL A 398 27.24 -5.66 6.72
CA VAL A 398 27.84 -4.37 6.36
C VAL A 398 28.70 -4.50 5.12
N PRO A 399 28.58 -3.58 4.12
CA PRO A 399 29.38 -3.66 2.91
C PRO A 399 30.87 -3.38 3.13
N TYR A 400 31.21 -2.57 4.13
CA TYR A 400 32.60 -2.21 4.43
C TYR A 400 32.94 -2.39 5.89
N VAL A 401 34.17 -2.88 6.14
CA VAL A 401 34.76 -2.95 7.47
C VAL A 401 36.06 -2.16 7.49
N ILE A 402 36.23 -1.31 8.49
CA ILE A 402 37.48 -0.56 8.72
C ILE A 402 38.15 -1.15 9.97
N PHE A 403 39.40 -1.58 9.79
CA PHE A 403 40.30 -1.95 10.88
C PHE A 403 41.15 -0.74 11.25
N LEU A 404 41.25 -0.45 12.53
CA LEU A 404 42.07 0.65 13.04
C LEU A 404 42.91 0.14 14.21
N GLY A 405 44.18 -0.14 13.91
CA GLY A 405 45.21 -0.55 14.87
C GLY A 405 46.24 0.54 15.08
N ASP A 406 47.24 0.28 15.94
CA ASP A 406 48.30 1.23 16.26
C ASP A 406 49.09 1.65 15.03
N ASP A 407 49.38 0.69 14.11
CA ASP A 407 50.11 0.94 12.88
C ASP A 407 49.35 1.87 11.94
N GLU A 408 48.02 1.67 11.78
CA GLU A 408 47.16 2.51 10.96
C GLU A 408 47.05 3.96 11.55
N ILE A 409 46.95 4.03 12.89
CA ILE A 409 46.89 5.31 13.58
C ILE A 409 48.16 6.10 13.40
N ALA A 410 49.33 5.42 13.62
CA ALA A 410 50.64 6.07 13.46
C ALA A 410 50.93 6.53 12.03
N ALA A 411 50.46 5.77 11.05
CA ALA A 411 50.63 6.11 9.62
C ALA A 411 49.55 7.10 9.10
N GLY A 412 48.54 7.43 9.89
CA GLY A 412 47.43 8.30 9.46
C GLY A 412 46.54 7.70 8.36
N VAL A 413 46.48 6.38 8.27
CA VAL A 413 45.67 5.61 7.30
C VAL A 413 44.66 4.73 8.00
N VAL A 414 43.73 4.17 7.25
CA VAL A 414 42.79 3.16 7.70
C VAL A 414 42.82 1.93 6.78
N ALA A 415 42.70 0.73 7.34
CA ALA A 415 42.57 -0.47 6.55
C ALA A 415 41.10 -0.76 6.27
N CYS A 416 40.64 -0.44 5.06
CA CYS A 416 39.26 -0.62 4.61
C CYS A 416 39.13 -1.91 3.80
N LYS A 417 38.17 -2.78 4.20
CA LYS A 417 37.86 -4.03 3.51
C LYS A 417 36.47 -3.96 2.90
N ASP A 418 36.35 -4.24 1.61
CA ASP A 418 35.08 -4.53 0.95
C ASP A 418 34.68 -5.99 1.29
N MET A 419 33.52 -6.16 1.91
CA MET A 419 33.06 -7.46 2.38
C MET A 419 32.59 -8.38 1.24
N ALA A 420 32.18 -7.80 0.09
CA ALA A 420 31.71 -8.58 -1.06
C ALA A 420 32.88 -9.19 -1.85
N THR A 421 33.95 -8.40 -2.08
CA THR A 421 35.12 -8.84 -2.86
C THR A 421 36.20 -9.45 -1.97
N GLY A 422 36.21 -9.11 -0.68
CA GLY A 422 37.27 -9.47 0.25
C GLY A 422 38.54 -8.59 0.10
N GLU A 423 38.57 -7.66 -0.85
CA GLU A 423 39.70 -6.77 -1.07
C GLU A 423 39.88 -5.81 0.11
N GLN A 424 41.13 -5.64 0.52
CA GLN A 424 41.50 -4.73 1.61
C GLN A 424 42.55 -3.74 1.14
N THR A 425 42.29 -2.46 1.37
CA THR A 425 43.19 -1.33 1.01
C THR A 425 43.58 -0.55 2.26
N LYS A 426 44.77 0.05 2.28
CA LYS A 426 45.22 0.99 3.31
C LYS A 426 45.29 2.39 2.67
N LEU A 427 44.43 3.28 3.07
CA LEU A 427 44.27 4.61 2.44
C LEU A 427 44.09 5.68 3.51
N GLY A 428 44.35 6.93 3.14
CA GLY A 428 43.98 8.10 3.92
C GLY A 428 42.47 8.24 4.04
N PHE A 429 42.03 9.13 4.94
CA PHE A 429 40.59 9.31 5.20
C PHE A 429 39.79 9.70 3.94
N ASP A 430 40.28 10.71 3.17
CA ASP A 430 39.54 11.23 2.01
C ASP A 430 39.47 10.20 0.87
N GLU A 431 40.54 9.47 0.64
CA GLU A 431 40.56 8.37 -0.35
C GLU A 431 39.63 7.21 0.07
N THR A 432 39.63 6.84 1.36
CA THR A 432 38.73 5.82 1.90
C THR A 432 37.26 6.28 1.76
N LEU A 433 36.96 7.52 2.06
CA LEU A 433 35.63 8.10 1.89
C LEU A 433 35.17 8.06 0.43
N ALA A 434 36.05 8.39 -0.51
CA ALA A 434 35.76 8.34 -1.95
C ALA A 434 35.49 6.88 -2.41
N LEU A 435 36.33 5.93 -1.98
CA LEU A 435 36.16 4.50 -2.27
C LEU A 435 34.81 3.98 -1.76
N ILE A 436 34.47 4.26 -0.51
CA ILE A 436 33.20 3.83 0.09
C ILE A 436 32.00 4.44 -0.65
N ARG A 437 32.01 5.75 -0.92
CA ARG A 437 30.91 6.44 -1.64
C ARG A 437 30.72 5.87 -3.05
N SER A 438 31.80 5.67 -3.80
CA SER A 438 31.74 5.10 -5.13
C SER A 438 31.19 3.68 -5.11
N GLY A 439 31.68 2.84 -4.21
CA GLY A 439 31.21 1.45 -4.09
C GLY A 439 29.75 1.34 -3.61
N LEU A 440 29.32 2.21 -2.69
CA LEU A 440 27.90 2.28 -2.28
C LEU A 440 27.00 2.75 -3.43
N ALA A 441 27.45 3.74 -4.22
CA ALA A 441 26.70 4.19 -5.39
C ALA A 441 26.54 3.06 -6.41
N GLU A 442 27.57 2.26 -6.64
CA GLU A 442 27.52 1.10 -7.54
C GLU A 442 26.60 0.00 -7.01
N LYS A 443 26.74 -0.38 -5.73
CA LYS A 443 25.88 -1.38 -5.08
C LYS A 443 24.41 -0.97 -5.02
N ASN A 444 24.11 0.32 -5.00
CA ASN A 444 22.76 0.86 -5.01
C ASN A 444 22.20 1.11 -6.42
N LYS A 445 23.02 1.02 -7.48
CA LYS A 445 22.54 1.12 -8.85
C LYS A 445 21.59 -0.05 -9.17
N GLY A 446 20.34 0.30 -9.49
CA GLY A 446 19.32 -0.69 -9.85
C GLY A 446 18.82 -1.53 -8.68
N ALA A 447 19.08 -1.14 -7.43
CA ALA A 447 18.49 -1.77 -6.26
C ALA A 447 16.97 -1.49 -6.20
N VAL A 448 16.22 -2.18 -7.07
CA VAL A 448 14.76 -2.26 -7.01
C VAL A 448 14.34 -3.22 -5.91
N ILE A 449 13.18 -2.98 -5.30
CA ILE A 449 12.67 -3.82 -4.20
C ILE A 449 12.36 -5.24 -4.69
N LEU A 450 11.95 -5.35 -5.96
CA LEU A 450 11.57 -6.61 -6.60
C LEU A 450 12.53 -6.94 -7.73
N GLU A 451 12.87 -8.21 -7.86
CA GLU A 451 13.64 -8.76 -8.98
C GLU A 451 12.76 -9.00 -10.21
#